data_eb04ae55414c77f8b8cfaafdb10540a5
#
_entry.id   eb04ae55414c77f8b8cfaafdb10540a5
#
_cell.length_a   1.000
_cell.length_b   1.000
_cell.length_c   1.000
_cell.angle_alpha   90.00
_cell.angle_beta   90.00
_cell.angle_gamma   90.00
#
_symmetry.space_group_name_H-M   'P 1'
#
loop_
_entity.id
_entity.type
_entity.pdbx_description
1 polymer ?
#
loop_
_entity_poly.entity_id
_entity_poly.type
_entity_poly.pdbx_seq_one_letter_code
_entity_poly.pdbx_strand_id
1 'polypeptide(L)'
;MDYYSSQISKLIEELSRLPGIGAKSAGRLAFHIINMPKEQVEQLAATLVDARNNVRYCKQCCTLTDKELCPICASEERDHKTIMVVDNSRYLAAYEKTGKYNGVYHVLHGAISPMLGIGPGDIRLKELMERLQGDVDEVIIATNSSLEGETTAMYISKLIKPTGIKVSRIASGVPVGGDLEYIDEVTLLRALEGRTAL
;
A
#
# COMPACT_ATOMS: atom_id res chain seq x y z
N MET A 1 6.59 36.84 16.63
CA MET A 1 6.75 36.69 18.08
C MET A 1 6.51 35.22 18.41
N ASP A 2 7.53 34.54 18.92
CA ASP A 2 7.37 33.17 19.38
C ASP A 2 6.69 33.21 20.75
N TYR A 3 5.42 32.81 20.82
CA TYR A 3 4.67 32.70 22.06
C TYR A 3 5.08 31.51 22.94
N TYR A 4 5.88 30.59 22.38
CA TYR A 4 6.31 29.37 23.04
C TYR A 4 7.82 29.35 23.28
N SER A 5 8.27 28.50 24.20
CA SER A 5 9.70 28.25 24.37
C SER A 5 10.29 27.62 23.09
N SER A 6 11.58 27.82 22.85
CA SER A 6 12.27 27.30 21.66
C SER A 6 12.09 25.77 21.50
N GLN A 7 12.01 25.03 22.61
CA GLN A 7 11.83 23.57 22.57
C GLN A 7 10.42 23.17 22.14
N ILE A 8 9.40 23.92 22.59
CA ILE A 8 8.01 23.68 22.18
C ILE A 8 7.87 24.00 20.69
N SER A 9 8.41 25.11 20.23
CA SER A 9 8.37 25.52 18.82
C SER A 9 9.03 24.48 17.90
N LYS A 10 10.19 23.94 18.27
CA LYS A 10 10.86 22.86 17.53
C LYS A 10 10.04 21.59 17.46
N LEU A 11 9.42 21.18 18.57
CA LEU A 11 8.57 19.99 18.58
C LEU A 11 7.34 20.15 17.66
N ILE A 12 6.71 21.33 17.69
CA ILE A 12 5.59 21.65 16.80
C ILE A 12 6.04 21.61 15.34
N GLU A 13 7.21 22.16 15.02
CA GLU A 13 7.77 22.14 13.66
C GLU A 13 7.97 20.72 13.17
N GLU A 14 8.64 19.86 13.93
CA GLU A 14 8.88 18.45 13.54
C GLU A 14 7.58 17.67 13.37
N LEU A 15 6.60 17.86 14.24
CA LEU A 15 5.29 17.22 14.10
C LEU A 15 4.52 17.74 12.88
N SER A 16 4.70 19.00 12.50
CA SER A 16 4.06 19.61 11.32
C SER A 16 4.63 19.07 9.99
N ARG A 17 5.82 18.50 10.00
CA ARG A 17 6.42 17.84 8.81
C ARG A 17 5.76 16.51 8.49
N LEU A 18 5.00 15.94 9.42
CA LEU A 18 4.31 14.68 9.18
C LEU A 18 3.10 14.90 8.26
N PRO A 19 2.92 14.04 7.24
CA PRO A 19 1.81 14.20 6.30
C PRO A 19 0.45 14.12 7.01
N GLY A 20 -0.44 15.06 6.69
CA GLY A 20 -1.76 15.17 7.30
C GLY A 20 -1.79 15.87 8.65
N ILE A 21 -0.64 16.29 9.20
CA ILE A 21 -0.57 17.04 10.46
C ILE A 21 -0.31 18.52 10.16
N GLY A 22 -1.37 19.34 10.21
CA GLY A 22 -1.24 20.79 10.11
C GLY A 22 -0.79 21.42 11.43
N ALA A 23 -0.39 22.71 11.40
CA ALA A 23 0.15 23.46 12.54
C ALA A 23 -0.73 23.39 13.81
N LYS A 24 -2.07 23.44 13.65
CA LYS A 24 -3.00 23.35 14.79
C LYS A 24 -2.95 21.98 15.47
N SER A 25 -2.92 20.90 14.67
CA SER A 25 -2.82 19.53 15.20
C SER A 25 -1.45 19.27 15.81
N ALA A 26 -0.37 19.75 15.16
CA ALA A 26 0.99 19.66 15.68
C ALA A 26 1.12 20.36 17.06
N GLY A 27 0.54 21.55 17.20
CA GLY A 27 0.52 22.24 18.49
C GLY A 27 -0.19 21.42 19.57
N ARG A 28 -1.37 20.87 19.28
CA ARG A 28 -2.10 20.02 20.23
C ARG A 28 -1.30 18.77 20.63
N LEU A 29 -0.66 18.11 19.66
CA LEU A 29 0.17 16.93 19.90
C LEU A 29 1.40 17.29 20.75
N ALA A 30 2.09 18.40 20.45
CA ALA A 30 3.25 18.85 21.20
C ALA A 30 2.92 19.07 22.67
N PHE A 31 1.83 19.81 22.97
CA PHE A 31 1.40 20.03 24.35
C PHE A 31 0.95 18.74 25.04
N HIS A 32 0.33 17.81 24.31
CA HIS A 32 0.00 16.50 24.88
C HIS A 32 1.26 15.75 25.27
N ILE A 33 2.24 15.65 24.37
CA ILE A 33 3.51 14.94 24.60
C ILE A 33 4.26 15.53 25.79
N ILE A 34 4.31 16.88 25.92
CA ILE A 34 5.00 17.55 27.04
C ILE A 34 4.35 17.22 28.38
N ASN A 35 3.02 17.01 28.39
CA ASN A 35 2.28 16.69 29.62
C ASN A 35 2.22 15.17 29.91
N MET A 36 2.74 14.32 29.03
CA MET A 36 2.83 12.89 29.28
C MET A 36 3.92 12.58 30.34
N PRO A 37 3.82 11.44 31.07
CA PRO A 37 4.92 10.94 31.87
C PRO A 37 6.18 10.75 31.03
N LYS A 38 7.32 11.12 31.60
CA LYS A 38 8.63 11.07 30.91
C LYS A 38 8.92 9.71 30.29
N GLU A 39 8.63 8.65 31.02
CA GLU A 39 8.84 7.25 30.60
C GLU A 39 8.03 6.90 29.34
N GLN A 40 6.82 7.43 29.22
CA GLN A 40 5.99 7.20 28.02
C GLN A 40 6.52 7.95 26.79
N VAL A 41 7.08 9.13 26.99
CA VAL A 41 7.70 9.91 25.91
C VAL A 41 8.98 9.20 25.44
N GLU A 42 9.81 8.73 26.36
CA GLU A 42 11.03 7.98 26.06
C GLU A 42 10.69 6.67 25.32
N GLN A 43 9.66 5.94 25.74
CA GLN A 43 9.18 4.74 25.06
C GLN A 43 8.69 5.05 23.63
N LEU A 44 7.92 6.11 23.45
CA LEU A 44 7.45 6.54 22.11
C LEU A 44 8.64 6.87 21.20
N ALA A 45 9.59 7.65 21.69
CA ALA A 45 10.79 8.03 20.93
C ALA A 45 11.61 6.80 20.56
N ALA A 46 11.86 5.90 21.51
CA ALA A 46 12.57 4.65 21.27
C ALA A 46 11.87 3.78 20.21
N THR A 47 10.54 3.64 20.31
CA THR A 47 9.75 2.85 19.36
C THR A 47 9.82 3.43 17.93
N LEU A 48 9.80 4.75 17.77
CA LEU A 48 9.94 5.40 16.45
C LEU A 48 11.31 5.09 15.83
N VAL A 49 12.37 5.22 16.61
CA VAL A 49 13.74 4.95 16.16
C VAL A 49 13.92 3.47 15.83
N ASP A 50 13.44 2.59 16.70
CA ASP A 50 13.53 1.13 16.54
C ASP A 50 12.79 0.68 15.26
N ALA A 51 11.55 1.11 15.08
CA ALA A 51 10.77 0.82 13.88
C ALA A 51 11.49 1.28 12.61
N ARG A 52 12.07 2.50 12.61
CA ARG A 52 12.81 3.00 11.44
C ARG A 52 14.06 2.18 11.12
N ASN A 53 14.75 1.69 12.14
CA ASN A 53 16.01 0.96 11.98
C ASN A 53 15.80 -0.51 11.61
N ASN A 54 14.75 -1.16 12.10
CA ASN A 54 14.55 -2.60 11.99
C ASN A 54 13.54 -3.00 10.90
N VAL A 55 12.60 -2.12 10.51
CA VAL A 55 11.69 -2.41 9.42
C VAL A 55 12.41 -2.29 8.07
N ARG A 56 12.30 -3.34 7.28
CA ARG A 56 12.90 -3.48 5.94
C ARG A 56 11.89 -4.01 4.95
N TYR A 57 12.28 -4.17 3.70
CA TYR A 57 11.47 -4.83 2.68
C TYR A 57 11.64 -6.35 2.75
N CYS A 58 10.53 -7.08 2.70
CA CYS A 58 10.54 -8.52 2.49
C CYS A 58 11.26 -8.86 1.18
N LYS A 59 12.24 -9.76 1.23
CA LYS A 59 13.04 -10.13 0.05
C LYS A 59 12.21 -10.71 -1.11
N GLN A 60 11.03 -11.25 -0.82
CA GLN A 60 10.20 -11.89 -1.84
C GLN A 60 9.09 -10.98 -2.37
N CYS A 61 8.32 -10.33 -1.50
CA CYS A 61 7.13 -9.57 -1.89
C CYS A 61 7.26 -8.06 -1.76
N CYS A 62 8.40 -7.57 -1.27
CA CYS A 62 8.67 -6.16 -1.03
C CYS A 62 7.77 -5.49 0.01
N THR A 63 6.89 -6.20 0.74
CA THR A 63 6.16 -5.57 1.85
C THR A 63 7.10 -5.20 3.00
N LEU A 64 6.66 -4.28 3.85
CA LEU A 64 7.41 -3.91 5.05
C LEU A 64 7.36 -5.03 6.10
N THR A 65 8.51 -5.38 6.68
CA THR A 65 8.66 -6.44 7.68
C THR A 65 9.92 -6.21 8.53
N ASP A 66 9.96 -6.78 9.71
CA ASP A 66 11.14 -6.83 10.59
C ASP A 66 12.04 -8.05 10.32
N LYS A 67 11.57 -9.00 9.48
CA LYS A 67 12.26 -10.24 9.13
C LYS A 67 12.75 -10.24 7.69
N GLU A 68 13.50 -11.26 7.31
CA GLU A 68 13.94 -11.46 5.93
C GLU A 68 12.75 -11.72 4.99
N LEU A 69 11.85 -12.62 5.40
CA LEU A 69 10.55 -12.86 4.76
C LEU A 69 9.44 -12.43 5.71
N CYS A 70 8.42 -11.79 5.14
CA CYS A 70 7.21 -11.47 5.89
C CYS A 70 6.45 -12.75 6.27
N PRO A 71 5.54 -12.71 7.27
CA PRO A 71 4.79 -13.89 7.69
C PRO A 71 4.02 -14.58 6.57
N ILE A 72 3.53 -13.81 5.58
CA ILE A 72 2.78 -14.35 4.43
C ILE A 72 3.70 -15.13 3.50
N CYS A 73 4.87 -14.58 3.15
CA CYS A 73 5.82 -15.26 2.27
C CYS A 73 6.52 -16.45 2.95
N ALA A 74 6.61 -16.46 4.27
CA ALA A 74 7.19 -17.55 5.04
C ALA A 74 6.21 -18.68 5.33
N SER A 75 4.91 -18.50 5.10
CA SER A 75 3.89 -19.50 5.38
C SER A 75 3.81 -20.53 4.24
N GLU A 76 3.95 -21.80 4.57
CA GLU A 76 3.77 -22.93 3.65
C GLU A 76 2.28 -23.22 3.36
N GLU A 77 1.37 -22.67 4.17
CA GLU A 77 -0.07 -22.83 3.98
C GLU A 77 -0.64 -21.94 2.87
N ARG A 78 0.15 -20.94 2.40
CA ARG A 78 -0.27 -20.03 1.34
C ARG A 78 -0.05 -20.62 -0.04
N ASP A 79 -0.94 -20.27 -0.96
CA ASP A 79 -0.75 -20.58 -2.38
C ASP A 79 0.26 -19.60 -2.98
N HIS A 80 1.50 -20.09 -3.14
CA HIS A 80 2.59 -19.31 -3.72
C HIS A 80 2.51 -19.16 -5.24
N LYS A 81 1.58 -19.87 -5.92
CA LYS A 81 1.37 -19.79 -7.36
C LYS A 81 0.43 -18.63 -7.75
N THR A 82 -0.33 -18.09 -6.80
CA THR A 82 -1.23 -16.96 -7.02
C THR A 82 -0.66 -15.71 -6.34
N ILE A 83 -0.31 -14.69 -7.13
CA ILE A 83 0.31 -13.45 -6.65
C ILE A 83 -0.64 -12.27 -6.84
N MET A 84 -1.02 -11.59 -5.75
CA MET A 84 -1.75 -10.33 -5.83
C MET A 84 -0.79 -9.14 -5.78
N VAL A 85 -0.84 -8.29 -6.82
CA VAL A 85 0.01 -7.10 -6.95
C VAL A 85 -0.73 -5.88 -6.44
N VAL A 86 -0.15 -5.17 -5.47
CA VAL A 86 -0.72 -3.97 -4.83
C VAL A 86 0.27 -2.81 -4.84
N ASP A 87 -0.23 -1.57 -4.78
CA ASP A 87 0.60 -0.37 -4.80
C ASP A 87 1.42 -0.17 -3.52
N ASN A 88 0.87 -0.57 -2.36
CA ASN A 88 1.54 -0.38 -1.06
C ASN A 88 1.10 -1.42 -0.01
N SER A 89 1.87 -1.50 1.09
CA SER A 89 1.62 -2.47 2.16
C SER A 89 0.29 -2.27 2.91
N ARG A 90 -0.31 -1.08 2.86
CA ARG A 90 -1.62 -0.83 3.48
C ARG A 90 -2.75 -1.53 2.73
N TYR A 91 -2.65 -1.61 1.40
CA TYR A 91 -3.62 -2.33 0.58
C TYR A 91 -3.50 -3.84 0.82
N LEU A 92 -2.27 -4.38 0.90
CA LEU A 92 -2.06 -5.76 1.34
C LEU A 92 -2.78 -6.03 2.67
N ALA A 93 -2.56 -5.19 3.68
CA ALA A 93 -3.20 -5.34 4.98
C ALA A 93 -4.74 -5.27 4.92
N ALA A 94 -5.30 -4.49 3.98
CA ALA A 94 -6.75 -4.42 3.78
C ALA A 94 -7.30 -5.75 3.22
N TYR A 95 -6.61 -6.37 2.26
CA TYR A 95 -7.00 -7.68 1.74
C TYR A 95 -6.86 -8.79 2.80
N GLU A 96 -5.78 -8.80 3.57
CA GLU A 96 -5.59 -9.77 4.66
C GLU A 96 -6.72 -9.72 5.70
N LYS A 97 -7.23 -8.53 6.02
CA LYS A 97 -8.38 -8.37 6.93
C LYS A 97 -9.64 -9.07 6.44
N THR A 98 -9.78 -9.33 5.15
CA THR A 98 -10.94 -10.07 4.62
C THR A 98 -10.92 -11.55 5.03
N GLY A 99 -9.76 -12.12 5.31
CA GLY A 99 -9.55 -13.53 5.61
C GLY A 99 -9.95 -14.49 4.49
N LYS A 100 -10.09 -14.00 3.25
CA LYS A 100 -10.59 -14.80 2.10
C LYS A 100 -9.55 -15.07 1.04
N TYR A 101 -8.45 -14.32 1.04
CA TYR A 101 -7.37 -14.51 0.06
C TYR A 101 -6.29 -15.43 0.63
N ASN A 102 -6.01 -16.52 -0.06
CA ASN A 102 -5.00 -17.50 0.36
C ASN A 102 -3.68 -17.43 -0.43
N GLY A 103 -3.61 -16.59 -1.46
CA GLY A 103 -2.37 -16.39 -2.21
C GLY A 103 -1.35 -15.53 -1.47
N VAL A 104 -0.28 -15.19 -2.19
CA VAL A 104 0.77 -14.29 -1.71
C VAL A 104 0.70 -12.95 -2.42
N TYR A 105 1.49 -11.97 -1.97
CA TYR A 105 1.43 -10.61 -2.51
C TYR A 105 2.73 -10.18 -3.16
N HIS A 106 2.65 -9.11 -3.95
CA HIS A 106 3.78 -8.29 -4.35
C HIS A 106 3.44 -6.81 -4.21
N VAL A 107 4.30 -6.05 -3.54
CA VAL A 107 4.09 -4.62 -3.24
C VAL A 107 4.99 -3.78 -4.13
N LEU A 108 4.39 -2.94 -4.96
CA LEU A 108 5.10 -2.09 -5.94
C LEU A 108 5.75 -0.86 -5.31
N HIS A 109 5.26 -0.38 -4.17
CA HIS A 109 5.65 0.89 -3.52
C HIS A 109 5.46 2.13 -4.40
N GLY A 110 4.48 2.11 -5.27
CA GLY A 110 4.10 3.22 -6.14
C GLY A 110 3.27 2.77 -7.33
N ALA A 111 2.98 3.72 -8.20
CA ALA A 111 2.32 3.50 -9.47
C ALA A 111 3.04 4.29 -10.58
N ILE A 112 2.97 3.82 -11.81
CA ILE A 112 3.53 4.53 -12.97
C ILE A 112 2.74 5.82 -13.17
N SER A 113 3.42 6.95 -13.14
CA SER A 113 2.83 8.29 -13.34
C SER A 113 3.75 9.14 -14.23
N PRO A 114 3.51 9.16 -15.54
CA PRO A 114 4.29 9.98 -16.45
C PRO A 114 4.27 11.48 -16.10
N MET A 115 3.15 11.96 -15.55
CA MET A 115 3.01 13.36 -15.12
C MET A 115 3.92 13.71 -13.93
N LEU A 116 4.21 12.75 -13.06
CA LEU A 116 5.11 12.92 -11.92
C LEU A 116 6.53 12.42 -12.22
N GLY A 117 6.81 12.01 -13.45
CA GLY A 117 8.10 11.45 -13.85
C GLY A 117 8.39 10.06 -13.27
N ILE A 118 7.38 9.36 -12.74
CA ILE A 118 7.53 8.02 -12.16
C ILE A 118 7.36 6.98 -13.26
N GLY A 119 8.45 6.30 -13.57
CA GLY A 119 8.50 5.22 -14.56
C GLY A 119 8.48 3.82 -13.94
N PRO A 120 8.50 2.78 -14.79
CA PRO A 120 8.53 1.38 -14.33
C PRO A 120 9.76 1.02 -13.47
N GLY A 121 10.87 1.75 -13.66
CA GLY A 121 12.11 1.55 -12.88
C GLY A 121 12.07 2.15 -11.47
N ASP A 122 11.12 3.02 -11.19
CA ASP A 122 10.98 3.70 -9.89
C ASP A 122 10.10 2.93 -8.90
N ILE A 123 9.44 1.88 -9.36
CA ILE A 123 8.60 0.98 -8.55
C ILE A 123 9.19 -0.44 -8.55
N ARG A 124 8.73 -1.29 -7.62
CA ARG A 124 9.24 -2.68 -7.46
C ARG A 124 8.72 -3.65 -8.53
N LEU A 125 8.75 -3.21 -9.79
CA LEU A 125 8.31 -4.02 -10.93
C LEU A 125 9.38 -5.03 -11.36
N LYS A 126 10.66 -4.67 -11.26
CA LYS A 126 11.77 -5.57 -11.59
C LYS A 126 11.72 -6.82 -10.72
N GLU A 127 11.56 -6.66 -9.43
CA GLU A 127 11.45 -7.76 -8.47
C GLU A 127 10.21 -8.64 -8.72
N LEU A 128 9.10 -8.05 -9.19
CA LEU A 128 7.95 -8.83 -9.64
C LEU A 128 8.32 -9.70 -10.83
N MET A 129 8.94 -9.14 -11.86
CA MET A 129 9.31 -9.89 -13.09
C MET A 129 10.32 -11.01 -12.81
N GLU A 130 11.27 -10.79 -11.91
CA GLU A 130 12.20 -11.84 -11.45
C GLU A 130 11.45 -12.98 -10.77
N ARG A 131 10.46 -12.66 -9.93
CA ARG A 131 9.64 -13.63 -9.22
C ARG A 131 8.76 -14.48 -10.16
N LEU A 132 8.31 -13.89 -11.26
CA LEU A 132 7.46 -14.58 -12.26
C LEU A 132 8.24 -15.60 -13.12
N GLN A 133 9.55 -15.72 -12.98
CA GLN A 133 10.34 -16.79 -13.58
C GLN A 133 10.17 -18.14 -12.85
N GLY A 134 9.55 -18.13 -11.67
CA GLY A 134 9.20 -19.33 -10.92
C GLY A 134 7.87 -19.95 -11.36
N ASP A 135 7.37 -20.87 -10.54
CA ASP A 135 6.10 -21.59 -10.78
C ASP A 135 4.91 -20.70 -10.30
N VAL A 136 4.43 -19.84 -11.20
CA VAL A 136 3.32 -18.92 -10.98
C VAL A 136 2.21 -19.17 -12.00
N ASP A 137 1.00 -19.42 -11.50
CA ASP A 137 -0.17 -19.70 -12.32
C ASP A 137 -0.99 -18.42 -12.60
N GLU A 138 -1.13 -17.54 -11.62
CA GLU A 138 -1.96 -16.33 -11.74
C GLU A 138 -1.32 -15.11 -11.08
N VAL A 139 -1.44 -13.97 -11.76
CA VAL A 139 -1.18 -12.63 -11.21
C VAL A 139 -2.48 -11.84 -11.17
N ILE A 140 -2.93 -11.50 -9.97
CA ILE A 140 -4.10 -10.66 -9.73
C ILE A 140 -3.63 -9.22 -9.54
N ILE A 141 -3.99 -8.32 -10.45
CA ILE A 141 -3.62 -6.92 -10.35
C ILE A 141 -4.66 -6.19 -9.49
N ALA A 142 -4.23 -5.69 -8.33
CA ALA A 142 -5.04 -5.00 -7.35
C ALA A 142 -4.49 -3.58 -7.06
N THR A 143 -4.01 -2.91 -8.12
CA THR A 143 -3.66 -1.49 -8.08
C THR A 143 -4.91 -0.63 -7.97
N ASN A 144 -4.76 0.59 -7.45
CA ASN A 144 -5.87 1.52 -7.26
C ASN A 144 -6.61 1.80 -8.58
N SER A 145 -7.88 2.19 -8.49
CA SER A 145 -8.71 2.57 -9.66
C SER A 145 -8.45 4.01 -10.15
N SER A 146 -7.31 4.61 -9.80
CA SER A 146 -6.85 5.88 -10.34
C SER A 146 -6.24 5.72 -11.74
N LEU A 147 -6.02 6.83 -12.45
CA LEU A 147 -5.38 6.83 -13.77
C LEU A 147 -4.00 6.15 -13.72
N GLU A 148 -3.20 6.42 -12.69
CA GLU A 148 -1.89 5.84 -12.47
C GLU A 148 -1.98 4.33 -12.20
N GLY A 149 -2.95 3.92 -11.37
CA GLY A 149 -3.16 2.51 -11.06
C GLY A 149 -3.64 1.71 -12.28
N GLU A 150 -4.51 2.28 -13.13
CA GLU A 150 -4.93 1.68 -14.40
C GLU A 150 -3.75 1.60 -15.39
N THR A 151 -2.97 2.67 -15.52
CA THR A 151 -1.77 2.68 -16.36
C THR A 151 -0.78 1.61 -15.93
N THR A 152 -0.56 1.48 -14.62
CA THR A 152 0.31 0.46 -14.04
C THR A 152 -0.22 -0.94 -14.33
N ALA A 153 -1.53 -1.17 -14.16
CA ALA A 153 -2.17 -2.44 -14.44
C ALA A 153 -2.02 -2.86 -15.90
N MET A 154 -2.26 -1.93 -16.82
CA MET A 154 -2.11 -2.18 -18.27
C MET A 154 -0.66 -2.50 -18.61
N TYR A 155 0.29 -1.77 -18.05
CA TYR A 155 1.71 -1.99 -18.27
C TYR A 155 2.14 -3.38 -17.78
N ILE A 156 1.82 -3.75 -16.57
CA ILE A 156 2.10 -5.07 -15.98
C ILE A 156 1.46 -6.19 -16.81
N SER A 157 0.18 -6.04 -17.16
CA SER A 157 -0.55 -7.01 -17.99
C SER A 157 0.15 -7.23 -19.33
N LYS A 158 0.61 -6.16 -19.99
CA LYS A 158 1.33 -6.25 -21.27
C LYS A 158 2.65 -6.99 -21.14
N LEU A 159 3.36 -6.84 -20.03
CA LEU A 159 4.62 -7.55 -19.78
C LEU A 159 4.41 -9.04 -19.48
N ILE A 160 3.33 -9.38 -18.75
CA ILE A 160 3.10 -10.75 -18.28
C ILE A 160 2.40 -11.61 -19.34
N LYS A 161 1.48 -11.06 -20.13
CA LYS A 161 0.73 -11.81 -21.15
C LYS A 161 1.58 -12.76 -22.04
N PRO A 162 2.77 -12.36 -22.53
CA PRO A 162 3.60 -13.25 -23.36
C PRO A 162 4.14 -14.47 -22.62
N THR A 163 4.17 -14.48 -21.29
CA THR A 163 4.69 -15.60 -20.48
C THR A 163 3.70 -16.76 -20.33
N GLY A 164 2.43 -16.56 -20.71
CA GLY A 164 1.36 -17.55 -20.53
C GLY A 164 0.75 -17.58 -19.12
N ILE A 165 1.27 -16.80 -18.17
CA ILE A 165 0.70 -16.67 -16.83
C ILE A 165 -0.66 -15.95 -16.94
N LYS A 166 -1.67 -16.48 -16.24
CA LYS A 166 -2.99 -15.86 -16.17
C LYS A 166 -2.89 -14.50 -15.48
N VAL A 167 -3.40 -13.44 -16.12
CA VAL A 167 -3.48 -12.10 -15.53
C VAL A 167 -4.93 -11.74 -15.36
N SER A 168 -5.30 -11.44 -14.13
CA SER A 168 -6.63 -10.95 -13.76
C SER A 168 -6.54 -9.61 -13.04
N ARG A 169 -7.65 -8.89 -12.95
CA ARG A 169 -7.77 -7.64 -12.22
C ARG A 169 -8.93 -7.75 -11.24
N ILE A 170 -8.79 -7.12 -10.08
CA ILE A 170 -9.91 -6.99 -9.16
C ILE A 170 -11.09 -6.32 -9.86
N ALA A 171 -12.30 -6.76 -9.54
CA ALA A 171 -13.53 -6.17 -10.08
C ALA A 171 -13.65 -4.70 -9.69
N SER A 172 -14.16 -3.90 -10.63
CA SER A 172 -14.55 -2.51 -10.40
C SER A 172 -16.06 -2.42 -10.52
N GLY A 173 -16.71 -1.71 -9.59
CA GLY A 173 -18.17 -1.58 -9.65
C GLY A 173 -18.75 -0.88 -8.43
N VAL A 174 -20.07 -0.98 -8.30
CA VAL A 174 -20.82 -0.36 -7.21
C VAL A 174 -20.45 -0.98 -5.87
N PRO A 175 -20.12 -0.17 -4.86
CA PRO A 175 -19.83 -0.69 -3.52
C PRO A 175 -21.05 -1.31 -2.88
N VAL A 176 -20.86 -2.36 -2.08
CA VAL A 176 -21.94 -3.03 -1.35
C VAL A 176 -22.60 -2.04 -0.38
N GLY A 177 -23.92 -1.92 -0.43
CA GLY A 177 -24.70 -0.97 0.37
C GLY A 177 -24.74 0.45 -0.19
N GLY A 178 -24.12 0.69 -1.37
CA GLY A 178 -24.24 1.95 -2.09
C GLY A 178 -25.61 2.08 -2.78
N ASP A 179 -26.18 3.30 -2.74
CA ASP A 179 -27.39 3.64 -3.49
C ASP A 179 -27.00 4.03 -4.92
N LEU A 180 -27.60 3.40 -5.92
CA LEU A 180 -27.29 3.62 -7.34
C LEU A 180 -27.48 5.07 -7.79
N GLU A 181 -28.40 5.79 -7.15
CA GLU A 181 -28.67 7.19 -7.47
C GLU A 181 -27.47 8.12 -7.24
N TYR A 182 -26.59 7.76 -6.29
CA TYR A 182 -25.39 8.58 -5.94
C TYR A 182 -24.08 8.06 -6.56
N ILE A 183 -24.16 7.04 -7.40
CA ILE A 183 -22.97 6.49 -8.07
C ILE A 183 -22.71 7.24 -9.38
N ASP A 184 -21.47 7.62 -9.64
CA ASP A 184 -21.08 8.28 -10.87
C ASP A 184 -21.22 7.37 -12.11
N GLU A 185 -21.40 7.99 -13.27
CA GLU A 185 -21.64 7.31 -14.54
C GLU A 185 -20.54 6.32 -14.93
N VAL A 186 -19.27 6.65 -14.64
CA VAL A 186 -18.12 5.79 -14.99
C VAL A 186 -18.15 4.52 -14.15
N THR A 187 -18.43 4.64 -12.86
CA THR A 187 -18.56 3.49 -11.94
C THR A 187 -19.75 2.60 -12.34
N LEU A 188 -20.89 3.19 -12.72
CA LEU A 188 -22.06 2.44 -13.20
C LEU A 188 -21.75 1.71 -14.51
N LEU A 189 -21.06 2.36 -15.45
CA LEU A 189 -20.64 1.73 -16.71
C LEU A 189 -19.71 0.53 -16.45
N ARG A 190 -18.69 0.69 -15.60
CA ARG A 190 -17.78 -0.40 -15.24
C ARG A 190 -18.50 -1.58 -14.57
N ALA A 191 -19.46 -1.29 -13.69
CA ALA A 191 -20.29 -2.31 -13.05
C ALA A 191 -21.12 -3.09 -14.08
N LEU A 192 -21.68 -2.40 -15.07
CA LEU A 192 -22.46 -3.02 -16.16
C LEU A 192 -21.57 -3.88 -17.08
N GLU A 193 -20.39 -3.39 -17.44
CA GLU A 193 -19.42 -4.13 -18.26
C GLU A 193 -18.89 -5.36 -17.54
N GLY A 194 -18.59 -5.23 -16.23
CA GLY A 194 -18.08 -6.29 -15.37
C GLY A 194 -19.15 -7.22 -14.77
N ARG A 195 -20.43 -7.13 -15.24
CA ARG A 195 -21.52 -7.95 -14.71
C ARG A 195 -21.23 -9.44 -14.87
N THR A 196 -21.59 -10.22 -13.85
CA THR A 196 -21.49 -11.68 -13.86
C THR A 196 -22.88 -12.31 -13.99
N ALA A 197 -22.96 -13.48 -14.63
CA ALA A 197 -24.17 -14.28 -14.64
C ALA A 197 -24.43 -14.86 -13.24
N LEU A 198 -25.71 -14.95 -12.87
CA LEU A 198 -26.17 -15.55 -11.62
C LEU A 198 -26.46 -17.04 -11.81
#